data_5544f90cad369cd84c64661d7e6153d3
#
_entry.id   5544f90cad369cd84c64661d7e6153d3
#
_cell.length_a   1.000
_cell.length_b   1.000
_cell.length_c   1.000
_cell.angle_alpha   90.00
_cell.angle_beta   90.00
_cell.angle_gamma   90.00
#
_symmetry.space_group_name_H-M   'P 1'
#
loop_
_entity.id
_entity.type
_entity.pdbx_description
1 polymer ?
#
loop_
_entity_poly.entity_id
_entity_poly.type
_entity_poly.pdbx_seq_one_letter_code
_entity_poly.pdbx_strand_id
1 'polypeptide(L)'
;MAKVKLGIIGVGNMGTGHSKNYLDGLMPEIEITAVADRNPARREWAKENLPGIKVFEEGVDLIHSGACEAVLIATPHYQHPPLAIEAFKNGLHVMVEKPAGVYTLQVREMNAEADRHPELTFGMMFNQRTNCTYRKMHELIHSGAIGDLKRVNWIITDWYRTQFYYDSGAWRATWAGEGGGVLLNQCPHQLDLVQWLVGLPCKVQGFCHEGKWHNIEVEDDVTAYFEYPNGATGVFITTTADAPGTNRLEITGTKATLICQDGKLIMKKLEMDEREWCATCQEGFRAPSYETIEVETDGQNGQHPAVLNAFAAHILRGEPLVADGREGINGLMLSNAIHLSSWLGHPVTLPIDEKLFLEKLNERRATSRVKTGESVFSDTNGTYGSK
;
A
#
# COMPACT_ATOMS: atom_id res chain seq x y z
N MET A 1 -10.24 30.43 -3.99
CA MET A 1 -10.94 29.16 -3.96
C MET A 1 -10.91 28.63 -2.53
N ALA A 2 -11.93 27.88 -2.10
CA ALA A 2 -11.91 27.23 -0.80
C ALA A 2 -10.76 26.21 -0.77
N LYS A 3 -10.08 26.11 0.37
CA LYS A 3 -9.00 25.13 0.59
C LYS A 3 -9.34 24.29 1.80
N VAL A 4 -8.99 23.01 1.74
CA VAL A 4 -9.08 22.08 2.86
C VAL A 4 -7.95 22.37 3.83
N LYS A 5 -8.27 22.67 5.09
CA LYS A 5 -7.29 22.87 6.17
C LYS A 5 -6.83 21.51 6.67
N LEU A 6 -5.59 21.16 6.36
CA LEU A 6 -4.99 19.87 6.65
C LEU A 6 -4.02 19.95 7.83
N GLY A 7 -4.17 19.02 8.79
CA GLY A 7 -3.19 18.71 9.80
C GLY A 7 -2.35 17.49 9.39
N ILE A 8 -1.03 17.51 9.58
CA ILE A 8 -0.17 16.34 9.35
C ILE A 8 0.29 15.79 10.70
N ILE A 9 -0.05 14.51 10.94
CA ILE A 9 0.37 13.77 12.15
C ILE A 9 1.52 12.84 11.77
N GLY A 10 2.73 13.15 12.24
CA GLY A 10 3.98 12.50 11.85
C GLY A 10 4.71 13.26 10.75
N VAL A 11 5.78 14.01 11.11
CA VAL A 11 6.64 14.76 10.18
C VAL A 11 7.97 14.04 10.00
N GLY A 12 7.89 12.69 9.90
CA GLY A 12 9.00 11.84 9.48
C GLY A 12 9.29 11.99 7.97
N ASN A 13 9.88 10.96 7.36
CA ASN A 13 10.20 11.02 5.92
C ASN A 13 8.97 11.32 5.05
N MET A 14 7.84 10.61 5.29
CA MET A 14 6.63 10.80 4.48
C MET A 14 5.94 12.14 4.76
N GLY A 15 5.72 12.50 6.03
CA GLY A 15 5.10 13.78 6.34
C GLY A 15 5.92 14.98 5.87
N THR A 16 7.26 14.89 5.90
CA THR A 16 8.15 15.88 5.28
C THR A 16 8.01 15.91 3.76
N GLY A 17 7.88 14.74 3.10
CA GLY A 17 7.66 14.66 1.66
C GLY A 17 6.34 15.33 1.25
N HIS A 18 5.25 15.06 1.98
CA HIS A 18 3.96 15.74 1.75
C HIS A 18 4.03 17.25 1.97
N SER A 19 4.75 17.69 3.00
CA SER A 19 4.97 19.12 3.27
C SER A 19 5.75 19.79 2.14
N LYS A 20 6.76 19.14 1.58
CA LYS A 20 7.51 19.64 0.41
C LYS A 20 6.60 19.74 -0.83
N ASN A 21 5.80 18.72 -1.13
CA ASN A 21 4.82 18.76 -2.22
C ASN A 21 3.86 19.96 -2.09
N TYR A 22 3.47 20.29 -0.86
CA TYR A 22 2.66 21.49 -0.59
C TYR A 22 3.44 22.78 -0.88
N LEU A 23 4.66 22.89 -0.40
CA LEU A 23 5.52 24.06 -0.63
C LEU A 23 5.83 24.27 -2.12
N ASP A 24 5.95 23.19 -2.88
CA ASP A 24 6.15 23.19 -4.32
C ASP A 24 4.88 23.55 -5.11
N GLY A 25 3.75 23.82 -4.41
CA GLY A 25 2.48 24.21 -5.02
C GLY A 25 1.72 23.08 -5.72
N LEU A 26 2.09 21.81 -5.48
CA LEU A 26 1.47 20.64 -6.12
C LEU A 26 0.10 20.28 -5.53
N MET A 27 -0.32 20.94 -4.45
CA MET A 27 -1.60 20.72 -3.77
C MET A 27 -2.39 22.03 -3.62
N PRO A 28 -2.95 22.58 -4.72
CA PRO A 28 -3.51 23.95 -4.75
C PRO A 28 -4.76 24.12 -3.88
N GLU A 29 -5.52 23.05 -3.61
CA GLU A 29 -6.75 23.08 -2.82
C GLU A 29 -6.55 22.66 -1.36
N ILE A 30 -5.29 22.50 -0.92
CA ILE A 30 -4.92 22.17 0.46
C ILE A 30 -4.20 23.36 1.09
N GLU A 31 -4.44 23.57 2.37
CA GLU A 31 -3.69 24.46 3.24
C GLU A 31 -3.22 23.66 4.46
N ILE A 32 -1.91 23.46 4.61
CA ILE A 32 -1.37 22.82 5.82
C ILE A 32 -1.41 23.85 6.96
N THR A 33 -2.22 23.60 7.98
CA THR A 33 -2.45 24.53 9.10
C THR A 33 -1.85 24.05 10.42
N ALA A 34 -1.58 22.74 10.55
CA ALA A 34 -1.07 22.15 11.76
C ALA A 34 -0.17 20.94 11.47
N VAL A 35 0.80 20.70 12.35
CA VAL A 35 1.60 19.47 12.36
C VAL A 35 1.75 18.94 13.78
N ALA A 36 1.91 17.62 13.92
CA ALA A 36 2.27 17.00 15.19
C ALA A 36 3.40 15.98 14.97
N ASP A 37 4.40 16.01 15.85
CA ASP A 37 5.47 15.01 15.88
C ASP A 37 6.10 14.96 17.28
N ARG A 38 6.37 13.76 17.80
CA ARG A 38 7.01 13.57 19.11
C ARG A 38 8.47 14.00 19.11
N ASN A 39 9.14 13.94 17.95
CA ASN A 39 10.53 14.35 17.81
C ASN A 39 10.64 15.90 17.77
N PRO A 40 11.32 16.53 18.73
CA PRO A 40 11.47 18.00 18.77
C PRO A 40 12.18 18.56 17.54
N ALA A 41 13.15 17.83 16.96
CA ALA A 41 13.84 18.29 15.75
C ALA A 41 12.89 18.37 14.54
N ARG A 42 11.86 17.50 14.49
CA ARG A 42 10.84 17.53 13.43
C ARG A 42 9.86 18.68 13.64
N ARG A 43 9.50 18.97 14.87
CA ARG A 43 8.69 20.14 15.20
C ARG A 43 9.41 21.45 14.83
N GLU A 44 10.72 21.52 15.08
CA GLU A 44 11.52 22.69 14.71
C GLU A 44 11.64 22.84 13.19
N TRP A 45 11.94 21.75 12.47
CA TRP A 45 11.91 21.75 11.00
C TRP A 45 10.58 22.29 10.46
N ALA A 46 9.45 21.88 11.03
CA ALA A 46 8.13 22.34 10.58
C ALA A 46 7.93 23.86 10.80
N LYS A 47 8.37 24.39 11.95
CA LYS A 47 8.31 25.85 12.22
C LYS A 47 9.15 26.66 11.25
N GLU A 48 10.33 26.16 10.90
CA GLU A 48 11.26 26.83 9.98
C GLU A 48 10.75 26.81 8.52
N ASN A 49 10.10 25.73 8.10
CA ASN A 49 9.76 25.50 6.69
C ASN A 49 8.29 25.79 6.36
N LEU A 50 7.37 25.77 7.34
CA LEU A 50 5.95 25.99 7.14
C LEU A 50 5.48 27.25 7.89
N PRO A 51 5.48 28.42 7.25
CA PRO A 51 5.15 29.68 7.90
C PRO A 51 3.73 29.68 8.49
N GLY A 52 3.59 30.11 9.75
CA GLY A 52 2.29 30.22 10.44
C GLY A 52 1.69 28.91 10.91
N ILE A 53 2.42 27.80 10.79
CA ILE A 53 1.97 26.47 11.20
C ILE A 53 1.76 26.40 12.72
N LYS A 54 0.68 25.72 13.15
CA LYS A 54 0.53 25.29 14.54
C LYS A 54 1.26 23.98 14.76
N VAL A 55 2.05 23.88 15.82
CA VAL A 55 2.90 22.72 16.08
C VAL A 55 2.52 22.07 17.40
N PHE A 56 2.30 20.76 17.38
CA PHE A 56 1.91 19.95 18.52
C PHE A 56 2.95 18.85 18.75
N GLU A 57 3.03 18.33 19.97
CA GLU A 57 3.84 17.15 20.28
C GLU A 57 3.09 15.86 20.00
N GLU A 58 1.84 15.77 20.45
CA GLU A 58 1.00 14.60 20.28
C GLU A 58 -0.02 14.79 19.15
N GLY A 59 -0.26 13.72 18.36
CA GLY A 59 -1.27 13.74 17.31
C GLY A 59 -2.69 13.99 17.83
N VAL A 60 -3.00 13.49 19.03
CA VAL A 60 -4.30 13.68 19.68
C VAL A 60 -4.53 15.16 20.02
N ASP A 61 -3.50 15.89 20.45
CA ASP A 61 -3.60 17.33 20.74
C ASP A 61 -3.89 18.13 19.47
N LEU A 62 -3.29 17.73 18.33
CA LEU A 62 -3.62 18.32 17.03
C LEU A 62 -5.07 18.07 16.66
N ILE A 63 -5.55 16.82 16.81
CA ILE A 63 -6.94 16.42 16.50
C ILE A 63 -7.94 17.27 17.29
N HIS A 64 -7.69 17.49 18.59
CA HIS A 64 -8.59 18.25 19.46
C HIS A 64 -8.44 19.77 19.34
N SER A 65 -7.45 20.27 18.63
CA SER A 65 -7.09 21.69 18.62
C SER A 65 -8.04 22.61 17.84
N GLY A 66 -8.90 22.05 16.98
CA GLY A 66 -9.70 22.81 16.01
C GLY A 66 -8.86 23.56 14.96
N ALA A 67 -7.60 23.18 14.77
CA ALA A 67 -6.69 23.84 13.83
C ALA A 67 -6.89 23.42 12.36
N CYS A 68 -7.55 22.29 12.11
CA CYS A 68 -7.76 21.70 10.79
C CYS A 68 -9.16 21.08 10.70
N GLU A 69 -9.60 20.75 9.49
CA GLU A 69 -10.82 20.01 9.19
C GLU A 69 -10.54 18.62 8.62
N ALA A 70 -9.28 18.36 8.28
CA ALA A 70 -8.80 17.07 7.81
C ALA A 70 -7.43 16.75 8.40
N VAL A 71 -7.11 15.47 8.54
CA VAL A 71 -5.79 15.01 8.97
C VAL A 71 -5.20 14.01 7.98
N LEU A 72 -3.88 14.12 7.78
CA LEU A 72 -3.05 13.10 7.15
C LEU A 72 -2.24 12.40 8.24
N ILE A 73 -2.45 11.10 8.43
CA ILE A 73 -1.76 10.29 9.43
C ILE A 73 -0.58 9.57 8.76
N ALA A 74 0.65 9.97 9.12
CA ALA A 74 1.91 9.49 8.57
C ALA A 74 2.89 9.02 9.68
N THR A 75 2.34 8.44 10.72
CA THR A 75 3.04 7.88 11.90
C THR A 75 3.52 6.45 11.65
N PRO A 76 4.22 5.79 12.59
CA PRO A 76 4.42 4.34 12.54
C PRO A 76 3.10 3.55 12.53
N HIS A 77 3.10 2.43 11.87
CA HIS A 77 1.92 1.66 11.40
C HIS A 77 0.88 1.34 12.49
N TYR A 78 1.32 0.97 13.70
CA TYR A 78 0.40 0.67 14.83
C TYR A 78 -0.45 1.86 15.26
N GLN A 79 -0.02 3.09 14.93
CA GLN A 79 -0.72 4.31 15.34
C GLN A 79 -1.76 4.78 14.33
N HIS A 80 -1.76 4.25 13.11
CA HIS A 80 -2.70 4.65 12.06
C HIS A 80 -4.16 4.47 12.51
N PRO A 81 -4.63 3.26 12.89
CA PRO A 81 -6.01 3.07 13.25
C PRO A 81 -6.48 3.86 14.49
N PRO A 82 -5.76 3.89 15.63
CA PRO A 82 -6.24 4.64 16.79
C PRO A 82 -6.31 6.14 16.55
N LEU A 83 -5.37 6.73 15.81
CA LEU A 83 -5.41 8.15 15.45
C LEU A 83 -6.56 8.46 14.48
N ALA A 84 -6.82 7.58 13.51
CA ALA A 84 -7.93 7.73 12.58
C ALA A 84 -9.30 7.65 13.31
N ILE A 85 -9.46 6.69 14.23
CA ILE A 85 -10.65 6.55 15.06
C ILE A 85 -10.87 7.83 15.87
N GLU A 86 -9.83 8.36 16.51
CA GLU A 86 -9.92 9.59 17.29
C GLU A 86 -10.27 10.81 16.40
N ALA A 87 -9.71 10.88 15.19
CA ALA A 87 -10.01 11.96 14.24
C ALA A 87 -11.50 11.92 13.79
N PHE A 88 -12.05 10.74 13.46
CA PHE A 88 -13.47 10.59 13.10
C PHE A 88 -14.38 11.04 14.25
N LYS A 89 -14.12 10.62 15.50
CA LYS A 89 -14.88 11.03 16.68
C LYS A 89 -14.88 12.54 16.92
N ASN A 90 -13.85 13.23 16.40
CA ASN A 90 -13.73 14.70 16.50
C ASN A 90 -14.17 15.41 15.21
N GLY A 91 -14.86 14.72 14.28
CA GLY A 91 -15.46 15.33 13.11
C GLY A 91 -14.45 15.74 12.02
N LEU A 92 -13.29 15.08 11.95
CA LEU A 92 -12.26 15.36 10.95
C LEU A 92 -12.32 14.37 9.79
N HIS A 93 -12.13 14.86 8.56
CA HIS A 93 -11.82 14.02 7.41
C HIS A 93 -10.43 13.38 7.59
N VAL A 94 -10.26 12.14 7.14
CA VAL A 94 -9.05 11.35 7.41
C VAL A 94 -8.42 10.81 6.14
N MET A 95 -7.14 11.08 5.94
CA MET A 95 -6.25 10.39 5.01
C MET A 95 -5.23 9.59 5.80
N VAL A 96 -5.09 8.29 5.51
CA VAL A 96 -4.12 7.42 6.19
C VAL A 96 -3.02 7.00 5.23
N GLU A 97 -1.76 7.15 5.66
CA GLU A 97 -0.62 6.55 4.96
C GLU A 97 -0.70 5.01 4.99
N LYS A 98 -0.12 4.42 3.94
CA LYS A 98 0.00 2.95 3.91
C LYS A 98 1.08 2.46 4.92
N PRO A 99 0.89 1.24 5.44
CA PRO A 99 -0.29 0.40 5.38
C PRO A 99 -1.42 0.95 6.26
N ALA A 100 -2.65 0.48 6.06
CA ALA A 100 -3.80 0.92 6.88
C ALA A 100 -3.62 0.67 8.38
N GLY A 101 -2.80 -0.29 8.74
CA GLY A 101 -2.44 -0.72 10.07
C GLY A 101 -1.53 -1.95 10.01
N VAL A 102 -1.32 -2.62 11.14
CA VAL A 102 -0.48 -3.83 11.20
C VAL A 102 -1.30 -5.12 11.08
N TYR A 103 -2.50 -5.13 11.63
CA TYR A 103 -3.39 -6.30 11.60
C TYR A 103 -4.83 -5.91 11.32
N THR A 104 -5.53 -6.77 10.60
CA THR A 104 -6.86 -6.47 10.06
C THR A 104 -7.91 -6.21 11.13
N LEU A 105 -7.83 -6.86 12.28
CA LEU A 105 -8.80 -6.65 13.37
C LEU A 105 -8.85 -5.16 13.80
N GLN A 106 -7.70 -4.50 13.95
CA GLN A 106 -7.62 -3.08 14.31
C GLN A 106 -8.13 -2.18 13.17
N VAL A 107 -7.87 -2.56 11.91
CA VAL A 107 -8.37 -1.81 10.75
C VAL A 107 -9.88 -1.95 10.60
N ARG A 108 -10.49 -3.10 10.99
CA ARG A 108 -11.95 -3.22 11.07
C ARG A 108 -12.57 -2.26 12.07
N GLU A 109 -11.94 -2.05 13.22
CA GLU A 109 -12.39 -1.06 14.20
C GLU A 109 -12.35 0.35 13.64
N MET A 110 -11.28 0.70 12.90
CA MET A 110 -11.15 1.97 12.18
C MET A 110 -12.24 2.13 11.12
N ASN A 111 -12.47 1.12 10.29
CA ASN A 111 -13.52 1.15 9.27
C ASN A 111 -14.92 1.27 9.90
N ALA A 112 -15.17 0.52 10.98
CA ALA A 112 -16.44 0.61 11.71
C ALA A 112 -16.69 1.99 12.34
N GLU A 113 -15.65 2.69 12.77
CA GLU A 113 -15.77 4.07 13.22
C GLU A 113 -16.04 5.02 12.05
N ALA A 114 -15.34 4.87 10.93
CA ALA A 114 -15.60 5.64 9.71
C ALA A 114 -17.05 5.46 9.21
N ASP A 115 -17.63 4.26 9.37
CA ASP A 115 -19.02 3.97 8.98
C ASP A 115 -20.06 4.69 9.86
N ARG A 116 -19.67 5.11 11.07
CA ARG A 116 -20.53 5.92 11.95
C ARG A 116 -20.53 7.40 11.58
N HIS A 117 -19.60 7.80 10.73
CA HIS A 117 -19.39 9.18 10.27
C HIS A 117 -19.40 9.26 8.73
N PRO A 118 -20.54 8.90 8.07
CA PRO A 118 -20.61 8.84 6.62
C PRO A 118 -20.45 10.21 5.94
N GLU A 119 -20.58 11.30 6.68
CA GLU A 119 -20.34 12.68 6.23
C GLU A 119 -18.85 13.01 6.13
N LEU A 120 -17.99 12.22 6.75
CA LEU A 120 -16.54 12.44 6.74
C LEU A 120 -15.89 11.63 5.62
N THR A 121 -14.99 12.27 4.91
CA THR A 121 -14.17 11.62 3.88
C THR A 121 -13.10 10.76 4.53
N PHE A 122 -13.00 9.52 4.08
CA PHE A 122 -11.95 8.60 4.48
C PHE A 122 -11.16 8.14 3.24
N GLY A 123 -9.87 8.47 3.17
CA GLY A 123 -8.99 8.14 2.07
C GLY A 123 -7.78 7.31 2.50
N MET A 124 -7.26 6.50 1.56
CA MET A 124 -6.05 5.71 1.73
C MET A 124 -4.95 6.18 0.77
N MET A 125 -3.70 6.31 1.24
CA MET A 125 -2.57 6.79 0.44
C MET A 125 -2.02 5.69 -0.48
N PHE A 126 -2.84 5.24 -1.43
CA PHE A 126 -2.45 4.28 -2.46
C PHE A 126 -2.02 5.00 -3.75
N ASN A 127 -0.90 5.73 -3.67
CA ASN A 127 -0.39 6.54 -4.77
C ASN A 127 -0.09 5.72 -6.05
N GLN A 128 0.22 4.43 -5.94
CA GLN A 128 0.47 3.58 -7.11
C GLN A 128 -0.79 3.36 -7.97
N ARG A 129 -2.00 3.54 -7.43
CA ARG A 129 -3.24 3.56 -8.23
C ARG A 129 -3.32 4.78 -9.17
N THR A 130 -2.45 5.80 -9.00
CA THR A 130 -2.34 6.95 -9.92
C THR A 130 -1.34 6.70 -11.05
N ASN A 131 -0.56 5.62 -11.01
CA ASN A 131 0.39 5.26 -12.05
C ASN A 131 -0.36 4.87 -13.34
N CYS A 132 0.03 5.49 -14.47
CA CYS A 132 -0.65 5.31 -15.75
C CYS A 132 -0.69 3.85 -16.22
N THR A 133 0.37 3.09 -15.97
CA THR A 133 0.45 1.68 -16.35
C THR A 133 -0.54 0.82 -15.57
N TYR A 134 -0.58 0.97 -14.23
CA TYR A 134 -1.51 0.19 -13.39
C TYR A 134 -2.96 0.62 -13.60
N ARG A 135 -3.25 1.90 -13.84
CA ARG A 135 -4.58 2.37 -14.25
C ARG A 135 -5.02 1.73 -15.56
N LYS A 136 -4.12 1.65 -16.54
CA LYS A 136 -4.43 1.02 -17.84
C LYS A 136 -4.62 -0.49 -17.72
N MET A 137 -3.83 -1.16 -16.88
CA MET A 137 -4.05 -2.58 -16.57
C MET A 137 -5.42 -2.80 -15.92
N HIS A 138 -5.78 -1.97 -14.95
CA HIS A 138 -7.10 -2.05 -14.30
C HIS A 138 -8.24 -1.88 -15.31
N GLU A 139 -8.16 -0.87 -16.19
CA GLU A 139 -9.13 -0.65 -17.27
C GLU A 139 -9.29 -1.90 -18.16
N LEU A 140 -8.16 -2.45 -18.65
CA LEU A 140 -8.18 -3.61 -19.54
C LEU A 140 -8.75 -4.87 -18.87
N ILE A 141 -8.45 -5.09 -17.59
CA ILE A 141 -8.95 -6.23 -16.83
C ILE A 141 -10.46 -6.10 -16.61
N HIS A 142 -10.90 -4.95 -16.11
CA HIS A 142 -12.30 -4.73 -15.75
C HIS A 142 -13.22 -4.50 -16.97
N SER A 143 -12.67 -4.13 -18.13
CA SER A 143 -13.43 -4.14 -19.40
C SER A 143 -13.63 -5.54 -19.98
N GLY A 144 -13.03 -6.58 -19.38
CA GLY A 144 -13.09 -7.96 -19.89
C GLY A 144 -12.14 -8.23 -21.07
N ALA A 145 -11.20 -7.31 -21.36
CA ALA A 145 -10.26 -7.47 -22.48
C ALA A 145 -9.34 -8.69 -22.34
N ILE A 146 -9.07 -9.15 -21.11
CA ILE A 146 -8.27 -10.35 -20.86
C ILE A 146 -9.10 -11.64 -20.76
N GLY A 147 -10.45 -11.55 -20.72
CA GLY A 147 -11.35 -12.67 -20.43
C GLY A 147 -11.29 -13.09 -18.96
N ASP A 148 -11.57 -14.36 -18.67
CA ASP A 148 -11.51 -14.90 -17.30
C ASP A 148 -10.07 -15.03 -16.83
N LEU A 149 -9.82 -14.62 -15.59
CA LEU A 149 -8.51 -14.75 -14.97
C LEU A 149 -8.08 -16.23 -14.91
N LYS A 150 -6.83 -16.52 -15.30
CA LYS A 150 -6.18 -17.83 -15.20
C LYS A 150 -4.97 -17.81 -14.26
N ARG A 151 -4.17 -16.72 -14.31
CA ARG A 151 -2.93 -16.65 -13.53
C ARG A 151 -2.48 -15.23 -13.26
N VAL A 152 -1.89 -15.02 -12.06
CA VAL A 152 -1.18 -13.80 -11.69
C VAL A 152 0.22 -14.16 -11.21
N ASN A 153 1.26 -13.61 -11.81
CA ASN A 153 2.63 -13.79 -11.37
C ASN A 153 3.26 -12.41 -11.15
N TRP A 154 3.67 -12.12 -9.93
CA TRP A 154 4.44 -10.91 -9.64
C TRP A 154 5.75 -11.26 -8.97
N ILE A 155 6.85 -10.97 -9.64
CA ILE A 155 8.18 -10.97 -9.07
C ILE A 155 8.56 -9.51 -8.88
N ILE A 156 8.73 -9.09 -7.63
CA ILE A 156 9.16 -7.74 -7.26
C ILE A 156 10.24 -7.80 -6.20
N THR A 157 11.47 -7.84 -6.66
CA THR A 157 12.68 -7.97 -5.84
C THR A 157 13.62 -6.77 -5.98
N ASP A 158 13.19 -5.70 -6.65
CA ASP A 158 13.96 -4.47 -6.86
C ASP A 158 13.86 -3.47 -5.68
N TRP A 159 13.39 -3.93 -4.53
CA TRP A 159 13.32 -3.20 -3.27
C TRP A 159 14.60 -3.25 -2.44
N TYR A 160 15.77 -3.31 -3.06
CA TYR A 160 17.03 -3.43 -2.33
C TYR A 160 17.14 -2.44 -1.16
N ARG A 161 17.48 -2.97 0.01
CA ARG A 161 17.74 -2.19 1.23
C ARG A 161 19.07 -2.63 1.83
N THR A 162 19.82 -1.68 2.35
CA THR A 162 21.05 -1.95 3.09
C THR A 162 20.73 -2.20 4.57
N GLN A 163 21.66 -2.80 5.31
CA GLN A 163 21.53 -2.91 6.77
C GLN A 163 21.37 -1.52 7.42
N PHE A 164 22.05 -0.50 6.88
CA PHE A 164 21.93 0.88 7.36
C PHE A 164 20.48 1.42 7.32
N TYR A 165 19.72 1.07 6.28
CA TYR A 165 18.30 1.44 6.22
C TYR A 165 17.52 0.86 7.41
N TYR A 166 17.74 -0.40 7.74
CA TYR A 166 17.07 -1.05 8.85
C TYR A 166 17.52 -0.51 10.22
N ASP A 167 18.77 -0.07 10.32
CA ASP A 167 19.34 0.50 11.53
C ASP A 167 18.97 1.99 11.73
N SER A 168 18.41 2.65 10.70
CA SER A 168 18.11 4.08 10.69
C SER A 168 16.94 4.51 11.58
N GLY A 169 16.27 3.61 12.26
CA GLY A 169 15.16 3.94 13.16
C GLY A 169 14.86 2.84 14.16
N ALA A 170 14.59 3.23 15.39
CA ALA A 170 14.36 2.31 16.50
C ALA A 170 13.12 1.40 16.29
N TRP A 171 12.13 1.85 15.54
CA TRP A 171 10.90 1.11 15.25
C TRP A 171 11.04 0.14 14.06
N ARG A 172 12.01 0.40 13.15
CA ARG A 172 12.15 -0.36 11.91
C ARG A 172 12.56 -1.79 12.15
N ALA A 173 12.05 -2.68 11.29
CA ALA A 173 12.40 -4.10 11.23
C ALA A 173 12.26 -4.82 12.58
N THR A 174 11.26 -4.43 13.37
CA THR A 174 10.90 -5.05 14.64
C THR A 174 9.41 -5.36 14.68
N TRP A 175 9.05 -6.51 15.27
CA TRP A 175 7.64 -6.89 15.41
C TRP A 175 6.86 -5.91 16.29
N ALA A 176 7.48 -5.39 17.35
CA ALA A 176 6.84 -4.43 18.25
C ALA A 176 6.72 -3.02 17.68
N GLY A 177 7.65 -2.59 16.83
CA GLY A 177 7.69 -1.24 16.29
C GLY A 177 7.04 -1.12 14.90
N GLU A 178 7.39 -1.98 13.96
CA GLU A 178 6.93 -1.96 12.57
C GLU A 178 5.79 -2.94 12.32
N GLY A 179 5.86 -4.12 12.94
CA GLY A 179 4.83 -5.16 12.86
C GLY A 179 4.97 -6.11 11.66
N GLY A 180 6.04 -5.98 10.89
CA GLY A 180 6.41 -6.77 9.72
C GLY A 180 7.55 -6.11 8.95
N GLY A 181 8.02 -6.77 7.91
CA GLY A 181 9.12 -6.34 7.06
C GLY A 181 8.67 -5.92 5.66
N VAL A 182 9.17 -6.65 4.64
CA VAL A 182 8.93 -6.32 3.23
C VAL A 182 7.44 -6.27 2.88
N LEU A 183 6.61 -7.15 3.43
CA LEU A 183 5.17 -7.20 3.17
C LEU A 183 4.41 -5.99 3.73
N LEU A 184 4.90 -5.42 4.83
CA LEU A 184 4.19 -4.35 5.53
C LEU A 184 4.75 -2.95 5.25
N ASN A 185 6.01 -2.85 4.81
CA ASN A 185 6.66 -1.57 4.54
C ASN A 185 6.90 -1.31 3.05
N GLN A 186 7.60 -2.21 2.33
CA GLN A 186 7.95 -1.99 0.92
C GLN A 186 6.81 -2.36 -0.02
N CYS A 187 6.12 -3.47 0.22
CA CYS A 187 5.12 -4.05 -0.69
C CYS A 187 3.63 -3.80 -0.37
N PRO A 188 3.18 -2.92 0.56
CA PRO A 188 1.75 -2.66 0.73
C PRO A 188 1.07 -2.18 -0.54
N HIS A 189 1.77 -1.39 -1.37
CA HIS A 189 1.25 -0.93 -2.66
C HIS A 189 1.03 -2.07 -3.64
N GLN A 190 1.95 -3.04 -3.69
CA GLN A 190 1.84 -4.18 -4.60
C GLN A 190 0.75 -5.14 -4.14
N LEU A 191 0.62 -5.37 -2.85
CA LEU A 191 -0.48 -6.17 -2.30
C LEU A 191 -1.84 -5.49 -2.52
N ASP A 192 -1.90 -4.15 -2.41
CA ASP A 192 -3.06 -3.38 -2.82
C ASP A 192 -3.36 -3.54 -4.31
N LEU A 193 -2.37 -3.36 -5.17
CA LEU A 193 -2.53 -3.48 -6.62
C LEU A 193 -2.97 -4.89 -7.04
N VAL A 194 -2.45 -5.96 -6.43
CA VAL A 194 -2.91 -7.33 -6.73
C VAL A 194 -4.42 -7.43 -6.53
N GLN A 195 -4.93 -7.04 -5.36
CA GLN A 195 -6.35 -7.16 -5.08
C GLN A 195 -7.19 -6.15 -5.89
N TRP A 196 -6.66 -4.97 -6.17
CA TRP A 196 -7.35 -3.95 -6.97
C TRP A 196 -7.49 -4.35 -8.45
N LEU A 197 -6.49 -5.03 -8.99
CA LEU A 197 -6.49 -5.51 -10.38
C LEU A 197 -7.34 -6.77 -10.57
N VAL A 198 -7.21 -7.77 -9.69
CA VAL A 198 -7.77 -9.11 -9.93
C VAL A 198 -8.63 -9.66 -8.77
N GLY A 199 -8.84 -8.88 -7.72
CA GLY A 199 -9.59 -9.29 -6.53
C GLY A 199 -8.76 -10.09 -5.53
N LEU A 200 -9.37 -10.40 -4.38
CA LEU A 200 -8.74 -11.19 -3.32
C LEU A 200 -8.77 -12.68 -3.67
N PRO A 201 -7.68 -13.44 -3.43
CA PRO A 201 -7.70 -14.89 -3.48
C PRO A 201 -8.59 -15.45 -2.34
N CYS A 202 -9.05 -16.68 -2.51
CA CYS A 202 -9.77 -17.39 -1.45
C CYS A 202 -8.82 -18.20 -0.53
N LYS A 203 -7.58 -18.47 -0.96
CA LYS A 203 -6.60 -19.27 -0.21
C LYS A 203 -5.18 -18.80 -0.51
N VAL A 204 -4.34 -18.79 0.52
CA VAL A 204 -2.94 -18.31 0.48
C VAL A 204 -2.03 -19.31 1.15
N GLN A 205 -0.90 -19.64 0.50
CA GLN A 205 0.25 -20.31 1.11
C GLN A 205 1.44 -19.36 1.08
N GLY A 206 1.95 -18.99 2.25
CA GLY A 206 3.10 -18.11 2.41
C GLY A 206 4.34 -18.84 2.89
N PHE A 207 5.51 -18.34 2.47
CA PHE A 207 6.85 -18.72 2.94
C PHE A 207 7.59 -17.42 3.22
N CYS A 208 7.62 -16.99 4.48
CA CYS A 208 8.33 -15.81 4.96
C CYS A 208 9.62 -16.22 5.64
N HIS A 209 10.73 -15.59 5.29
CA HIS A 209 12.02 -15.79 5.92
C HIS A 209 12.38 -14.52 6.70
N GLU A 210 12.41 -14.66 8.03
CA GLU A 210 12.72 -13.58 8.96
C GLU A 210 14.24 -13.42 9.06
N GLY A 211 14.77 -12.21 8.76
CA GLY A 211 16.21 -11.92 8.84
C GLY A 211 17.09 -12.86 8.05
N LYS A 212 16.67 -13.30 6.87
CA LYS A 212 17.43 -14.21 6.02
C LYS A 212 18.70 -13.57 5.47
N TRP A 213 18.61 -12.32 5.08
CA TRP A 213 19.66 -11.56 4.41
C TRP A 213 20.19 -10.39 5.24
N HIS A 214 19.40 -9.92 6.22
CA HIS A 214 19.72 -8.78 7.08
C HIS A 214 19.64 -9.18 8.55
N ASN A 215 20.36 -8.45 9.40
CA ASN A 215 20.24 -8.64 10.85
C ASN A 215 18.99 -7.93 11.38
N ILE A 216 17.81 -8.50 11.07
CA ILE A 216 16.48 -8.00 11.45
C ILE A 216 15.66 -9.16 12.01
N GLU A 217 14.48 -8.86 12.59
CA GLU A 217 13.61 -9.89 13.16
C GLU A 217 12.33 -10.13 12.37
N VAL A 218 12.10 -9.32 11.34
CA VAL A 218 10.94 -9.41 10.43
C VAL A 218 11.36 -10.03 9.10
N GLU A 219 10.41 -10.32 8.24
CA GLU A 219 10.68 -10.94 6.94
C GLU A 219 11.32 -9.96 5.94
N ASP A 220 12.38 -10.42 5.27
CA ASP A 220 13.08 -9.73 4.18
C ASP A 220 13.08 -10.50 2.85
N ASP A 221 12.52 -11.73 2.87
CA ASP A 221 12.40 -12.60 1.71
C ASP A 221 11.08 -13.38 1.81
N VAL A 222 10.24 -13.31 0.78
CA VAL A 222 8.89 -13.90 0.78
C VAL A 222 8.56 -14.51 -0.58
N THR A 223 8.01 -15.71 -0.54
CA THR A 223 7.29 -16.34 -1.66
C THR A 223 5.89 -16.71 -1.21
N ALA A 224 4.87 -16.32 -1.98
CA ALA A 224 3.48 -16.66 -1.68
C ALA A 224 2.78 -17.25 -2.92
N TYR A 225 1.90 -18.21 -2.68
CA TYR A 225 1.02 -18.82 -3.66
C TYR A 225 -0.43 -18.49 -3.32
N PHE A 226 -1.22 -18.17 -4.35
CA PHE A 226 -2.62 -17.77 -4.25
C PHE A 226 -3.52 -18.71 -5.04
N GLU A 227 -4.70 -19.04 -4.50
CA GLU A 227 -5.80 -19.66 -5.22
C GLU A 227 -7.01 -18.70 -5.22
N TYR A 228 -7.64 -18.53 -6.38
CA TYR A 228 -8.81 -17.67 -6.58
C TYR A 228 -10.09 -18.49 -6.69
N PRO A 229 -11.28 -17.92 -6.38
CA PRO A 229 -12.54 -18.66 -6.39
C PRO A 229 -12.89 -19.33 -7.72
N ASN A 230 -12.41 -18.78 -8.85
CA ASN A 230 -12.64 -19.34 -10.20
C ASN A 230 -11.60 -20.41 -10.60
N GLY A 231 -10.72 -20.84 -9.69
CA GLY A 231 -9.65 -21.80 -9.93
C GLY A 231 -8.37 -21.20 -10.51
N ALA A 232 -8.32 -19.88 -10.75
CA ALA A 232 -7.08 -19.22 -11.11
C ALA A 232 -6.05 -19.29 -9.96
N THR A 233 -4.77 -19.20 -10.33
CA THR A 233 -3.66 -19.26 -9.36
C THR A 233 -2.77 -18.05 -9.47
N GLY A 234 -1.98 -17.77 -8.42
CA GLY A 234 -1.02 -16.70 -8.44
C GLY A 234 0.25 -17.01 -7.65
N VAL A 235 1.33 -16.31 -8.01
CA VAL A 235 2.59 -16.32 -7.27
C VAL A 235 3.03 -14.88 -7.04
N PHE A 236 3.45 -14.59 -5.81
CA PHE A 236 4.02 -13.30 -5.41
C PHE A 236 5.37 -13.55 -4.74
N ILE A 237 6.44 -12.97 -5.31
CA ILE A 237 7.81 -13.11 -4.83
C ILE A 237 8.36 -11.74 -4.56
N THR A 238 8.86 -11.49 -3.36
CA THR A 238 9.46 -10.22 -2.98
C THR A 238 10.61 -10.40 -1.99
N THR A 239 11.61 -9.56 -2.12
CA THR A 239 12.73 -9.45 -1.17
C THR A 239 13.30 -8.05 -1.16
N THR A 240 14.05 -7.72 -0.11
CA THR A 240 14.81 -6.47 -0.03
C THR A 240 16.32 -6.69 -0.25
N ALA A 241 16.72 -7.86 -0.74
CA ALA A 241 18.14 -8.27 -0.81
C ALA A 241 18.67 -8.55 -2.22
N ASP A 242 17.82 -8.58 -3.25
CA ASP A 242 18.30 -8.81 -4.62
C ASP A 242 18.92 -7.54 -5.23
N ALA A 243 20.10 -7.69 -5.86
CA ALA A 243 20.76 -6.64 -6.58
C ALA A 243 21.53 -7.19 -7.80
N PRO A 244 21.11 -6.87 -9.06
CA PRO A 244 19.88 -6.17 -9.39
C PRO A 244 18.65 -7.04 -9.13
N GLY A 245 17.54 -6.39 -8.74
CA GLY A 245 16.26 -7.06 -8.58
C GLY A 245 15.47 -7.16 -9.89
N THR A 246 14.28 -7.74 -9.79
CA THR A 246 13.31 -7.86 -10.90
C THR A 246 12.00 -7.23 -10.49
N ASN A 247 11.33 -6.52 -11.41
CA ASN A 247 9.95 -6.10 -11.25
C ASN A 247 9.16 -6.49 -12.50
N ARG A 248 8.47 -7.63 -12.41
CA ARG A 248 7.65 -8.16 -13.52
C ARG A 248 6.31 -8.65 -12.98
N LEU A 249 5.25 -7.99 -13.44
CA LEU A 249 3.88 -8.41 -13.23
C LEU A 249 3.32 -9.00 -14.52
N GLU A 250 2.81 -10.22 -14.44
CA GLU A 250 2.15 -10.90 -15.55
C GLU A 250 0.77 -11.40 -15.11
N ILE A 251 -0.26 -10.99 -15.85
CA ILE A 251 -1.65 -11.40 -15.61
C ILE A 251 -2.19 -12.07 -16.86
N THR A 252 -2.49 -13.36 -16.76
CA THR A 252 -3.00 -14.18 -17.87
C THR A 252 -4.49 -14.44 -17.68
N GLY A 253 -5.26 -14.09 -18.68
CA GLY A 253 -6.67 -14.46 -18.83
C GLY A 253 -6.90 -15.40 -20.01
N THR A 254 -8.18 -15.69 -20.31
CA THR A 254 -8.56 -16.58 -21.42
C THR A 254 -8.45 -15.92 -22.79
N LYS A 255 -8.42 -14.57 -22.86
CA LYS A 255 -8.34 -13.81 -24.12
C LYS A 255 -7.04 -13.07 -24.32
N ALA A 256 -6.31 -12.76 -23.25
CA ALA A 256 -5.04 -12.06 -23.36
C ALA A 256 -4.17 -12.27 -22.12
N THR A 257 -2.86 -11.99 -22.28
CA THR A 257 -1.89 -11.85 -21.20
C THR A 257 -1.38 -10.41 -21.18
N LEU A 258 -1.42 -9.77 -20.01
CA LEU A 258 -0.79 -8.47 -19.74
C LEU A 258 0.55 -8.70 -19.06
N ILE A 259 1.57 -7.98 -19.52
CA ILE A 259 2.93 -8.01 -18.95
C ILE A 259 3.35 -6.56 -18.68
N CYS A 260 3.58 -6.24 -17.41
CA CYS A 260 4.17 -4.98 -16.98
C CYS A 260 5.61 -5.24 -16.52
N GLN A 261 6.56 -4.64 -17.20
CA GLN A 261 7.98 -4.76 -16.91
C GLN A 261 8.74 -3.55 -17.48
N ASP A 262 9.73 -3.04 -16.74
CA ASP A 262 10.61 -1.94 -17.17
C ASP A 262 9.84 -0.70 -17.66
N GLY A 263 8.72 -0.38 -16.98
CA GLY A 263 7.86 0.77 -17.30
C GLY A 263 6.99 0.58 -18.54
N LYS A 264 7.02 -0.60 -19.18
CA LYS A 264 6.22 -0.92 -20.36
C LYS A 264 5.06 -1.85 -20.02
N LEU A 265 3.95 -1.66 -20.74
CA LEU A 265 2.80 -2.55 -20.72
C LEU A 265 2.66 -3.25 -22.07
N ILE A 266 2.78 -4.56 -22.06
CA ILE A 266 2.60 -5.40 -23.25
C ILE A 266 1.34 -6.23 -23.08
N MET A 267 0.49 -6.24 -24.11
CA MET A 267 -0.68 -7.15 -24.20
C MET A 267 -0.43 -8.17 -25.30
N LYS A 268 -0.46 -9.45 -24.95
CA LYS A 268 -0.53 -10.57 -25.91
C LYS A 268 -1.97 -10.98 -26.06
N LYS A 269 -2.63 -10.48 -27.11
CA LYS A 269 -4.06 -10.67 -27.37
C LYS A 269 -4.26 -11.88 -28.26
N LEU A 270 -5.03 -12.87 -27.79
CA LEU A 270 -5.40 -14.05 -28.59
C LEU A 270 -6.42 -13.68 -29.67
N GLU A 271 -6.39 -14.36 -30.80
CA GLU A 271 -7.39 -14.23 -31.87
C GLU A 271 -8.77 -14.76 -31.45
N MET A 272 -8.79 -15.75 -30.53
CA MET A 272 -9.96 -16.42 -30.00
C MET A 272 -9.77 -16.68 -28.51
N ASP A 273 -10.85 -16.79 -27.75
CA ASP A 273 -10.79 -17.22 -26.34
C ASP A 273 -10.13 -18.59 -26.24
N GLU A 274 -9.16 -18.78 -25.36
CA GLU A 274 -8.36 -20.00 -25.25
C GLU A 274 -9.22 -21.23 -24.93
N ARG A 275 -10.28 -21.08 -24.12
CA ARG A 275 -11.18 -22.20 -23.82
C ARG A 275 -11.99 -22.63 -25.04
N GLU A 276 -12.43 -21.67 -25.85
CA GLU A 276 -13.12 -21.96 -27.12
C GLU A 276 -12.17 -22.63 -28.12
N TRP A 277 -10.93 -22.10 -28.25
CA TRP A 277 -9.89 -22.74 -29.07
C TRP A 277 -9.61 -24.16 -28.60
N CYS A 278 -9.39 -24.38 -27.31
CA CYS A 278 -9.12 -25.71 -26.73
C CYS A 278 -10.25 -26.72 -27.03
N ALA A 279 -11.50 -26.28 -27.02
CA ALA A 279 -12.66 -27.13 -27.28
C ALA A 279 -12.88 -27.45 -28.77
N THR A 280 -12.41 -26.58 -29.68
CA THR A 280 -12.73 -26.68 -31.12
C THR A 280 -11.56 -27.09 -32.00
N CYS A 281 -10.31 -26.85 -31.58
CA CYS A 281 -9.12 -27.19 -32.36
C CYS A 281 -8.94 -28.71 -32.48
N GLN A 282 -8.71 -29.16 -33.70
CA GLN A 282 -8.50 -30.58 -34.00
C GLN A 282 -7.02 -30.99 -34.09
N GLU A 283 -6.11 -30.06 -33.75
CA GLU A 283 -4.67 -30.28 -33.79
C GLU A 283 -4.12 -30.31 -32.35
N GLY A 284 -3.56 -31.45 -31.92
CA GLY A 284 -3.18 -31.69 -30.53
C GLY A 284 -2.09 -30.78 -29.95
N PHE A 285 -1.30 -30.14 -30.80
CA PHE A 285 -0.15 -29.28 -30.35
C PHE A 285 -0.23 -27.83 -30.83
N ARG A 286 -1.34 -27.41 -31.42
CA ARG A 286 -1.52 -26.04 -31.94
C ARG A 286 -2.12 -25.14 -30.87
N ALA A 287 -1.35 -24.12 -30.45
CA ALA A 287 -1.87 -23.02 -29.64
C ALA A 287 -2.62 -21.99 -30.49
N PRO A 288 -3.56 -21.21 -29.95
CA PRO A 288 -4.15 -20.09 -30.65
C PRO A 288 -3.08 -19.05 -31.02
N SER A 289 -3.21 -18.40 -32.17
CA SER A 289 -2.36 -17.29 -32.54
C SER A 289 -2.65 -16.07 -31.68
N TYR A 290 -1.66 -15.19 -31.59
CA TYR A 290 -1.80 -13.95 -30.82
C TYR A 290 -1.05 -12.80 -31.48
N GLU A 291 -1.55 -11.61 -31.21
CA GLU A 291 -0.89 -10.35 -31.54
C GLU A 291 -0.18 -9.81 -30.29
N THR A 292 1.00 -9.24 -30.47
CA THR A 292 1.72 -8.53 -29.40
C THR A 292 1.54 -7.03 -29.60
N ILE A 293 0.96 -6.37 -28.61
CA ILE A 293 0.63 -4.95 -28.61
C ILE A 293 1.38 -4.29 -27.47
N GLU A 294 2.22 -3.27 -27.76
CA GLU A 294 2.69 -2.34 -26.73
C GLU A 294 1.54 -1.38 -26.42
N VAL A 295 1.01 -1.46 -25.21
CA VAL A 295 -0.17 -0.69 -24.81
C VAL A 295 0.24 0.72 -24.44
N GLU A 296 -0.29 1.70 -25.17
CA GLU A 296 -0.07 3.11 -24.85
C GLU A 296 -0.81 3.51 -23.58
N THR A 297 -0.19 4.37 -22.79
CA THR A 297 -0.75 5.00 -21.59
C THR A 297 -0.77 6.52 -21.78
N ASP A 298 -1.47 7.23 -20.90
CA ASP A 298 -1.46 8.71 -20.93
C ASP A 298 -0.17 9.34 -20.36
N GLY A 299 0.77 8.52 -19.88
CA GLY A 299 2.03 8.95 -19.28
C GLY A 299 1.88 9.69 -17.94
N GLN A 300 0.65 9.86 -17.43
CA GLN A 300 0.41 10.61 -16.20
C GLN A 300 0.73 9.74 -14.97
N ASN A 301 1.57 10.28 -14.10
CA ASN A 301 2.01 9.61 -12.87
C ASN A 301 1.91 10.58 -11.69
N GLY A 302 0.69 10.82 -11.23
CA GLY A 302 0.39 11.90 -10.29
C GLY A 302 0.84 11.66 -8.86
N GLN A 303 1.11 10.39 -8.48
CA GLN A 303 1.67 9.99 -7.18
C GLN A 303 0.92 10.59 -5.96
N HIS A 304 1.64 10.87 -4.87
CA HIS A 304 1.10 11.41 -3.61
C HIS A 304 0.31 12.71 -3.78
N PRO A 305 0.78 13.71 -4.58
CA PRO A 305 -0.02 14.92 -4.81
C PRO A 305 -1.39 14.63 -5.45
N ALA A 306 -1.47 13.69 -6.39
CA ALA A 306 -2.74 13.35 -7.02
C ALA A 306 -3.75 12.73 -6.03
N VAL A 307 -3.27 11.89 -5.10
CA VAL A 307 -4.13 11.31 -4.05
C VAL A 307 -4.67 12.40 -3.12
N LEU A 308 -3.81 13.32 -2.68
CA LEU A 308 -4.22 14.41 -1.79
C LEU A 308 -5.11 15.44 -2.50
N ASN A 309 -4.87 15.74 -3.78
CA ASN A 309 -5.75 16.59 -4.57
C ASN A 309 -7.14 15.95 -4.79
N ALA A 310 -7.20 14.64 -5.06
CA ALA A 310 -8.47 13.92 -5.14
C ALA A 310 -9.20 13.90 -3.79
N PHE A 311 -8.49 13.76 -2.69
CA PHE A 311 -9.05 13.85 -1.34
C PHE A 311 -9.67 15.24 -1.07
N ALA A 312 -8.95 16.32 -1.38
CA ALA A 312 -9.46 17.67 -1.25
C ALA A 312 -10.68 17.93 -2.17
N ALA A 313 -10.61 17.47 -3.42
CA ALA A 313 -11.71 17.57 -4.37
C ALA A 313 -12.97 16.81 -3.91
N HIS A 314 -12.79 15.64 -3.28
CA HIS A 314 -13.88 14.90 -2.68
C HIS A 314 -14.55 15.69 -1.55
N ILE A 315 -13.76 16.24 -0.61
CA ILE A 315 -14.27 17.05 0.50
C ILE A 315 -15.04 18.28 -0.02
N LEU A 316 -14.50 18.97 -1.02
CA LEU A 316 -15.03 20.24 -1.51
C LEU A 316 -16.20 20.05 -2.48
N ARG A 317 -16.26 18.95 -3.24
CA ARG A 317 -17.19 18.82 -4.39
C ARG A 317 -17.76 17.40 -4.59
N GLY A 318 -17.38 16.43 -3.75
CA GLY A 318 -17.83 15.04 -3.90
C GLY A 318 -17.21 14.28 -5.09
N GLU A 319 -16.07 14.75 -5.62
CA GLU A 319 -15.36 14.04 -6.70
C GLU A 319 -14.80 12.68 -6.22
N PRO A 320 -14.58 11.70 -7.12
CA PRO A 320 -14.10 10.37 -6.70
C PRO A 320 -12.75 10.40 -6.00
N LEU A 321 -12.60 9.60 -4.95
CA LEU A 321 -11.31 9.32 -4.33
C LEU A 321 -10.45 8.41 -5.23
N VAL A 322 -9.12 8.48 -5.10
CA VAL A 322 -8.22 7.47 -5.68
C VAL A 322 -8.41 6.11 -5.01
N ALA A 323 -8.57 6.12 -3.69
CA ALA A 323 -8.89 4.92 -2.90
C ALA A 323 -9.72 5.33 -1.67
N ASP A 324 -10.86 4.69 -1.47
CA ASP A 324 -11.59 4.78 -0.21
C ASP A 324 -10.73 4.17 0.91
N GLY A 325 -10.69 4.82 2.06
CA GLY A 325 -9.87 4.37 3.19
C GLY A 325 -10.21 2.96 3.68
N ARG A 326 -11.48 2.56 3.51
CA ARG A 326 -11.97 1.21 3.88
C ARG A 326 -11.29 0.10 3.09
N GLU A 327 -10.84 0.40 1.86
CA GLU A 327 -10.14 -0.57 1.01
C GLU A 327 -8.74 -0.93 1.55
N GLY A 328 -8.18 -0.11 2.43
CA GLY A 328 -6.87 -0.35 3.06
C GLY A 328 -6.74 -1.71 3.74
N ILE A 329 -7.87 -2.30 4.19
CA ILE A 329 -7.89 -3.63 4.79
C ILE A 329 -7.54 -4.75 3.80
N ASN A 330 -7.80 -4.59 2.50
CA ASN A 330 -7.69 -5.66 1.53
C ASN A 330 -6.22 -6.08 1.29
N GLY A 331 -5.34 -5.12 1.01
CA GLY A 331 -3.90 -5.39 0.87
C GLY A 331 -3.27 -5.88 2.18
N LEU A 332 -3.74 -5.35 3.31
CA LEU A 332 -3.31 -5.81 4.64
C LEU A 332 -3.78 -7.24 4.92
N MET A 333 -4.98 -7.63 4.49
CA MET A 333 -5.48 -9.02 4.60
C MET A 333 -4.55 -10.00 3.87
N LEU A 334 -4.05 -9.63 2.69
CA LEU A 334 -3.08 -10.46 1.97
C LEU A 334 -1.77 -10.57 2.75
N SER A 335 -1.23 -9.46 3.25
CA SER A 335 -0.03 -9.46 4.09
C SER A 335 -0.19 -10.36 5.31
N ASN A 336 -1.28 -10.19 6.04
CA ASN A 336 -1.56 -10.99 7.24
C ASN A 336 -1.80 -12.48 6.91
N ALA A 337 -2.44 -12.80 5.78
CA ALA A 337 -2.64 -14.17 5.32
C ALA A 337 -1.31 -14.87 4.97
N ILE A 338 -0.40 -14.15 4.30
CA ILE A 338 0.93 -14.68 3.93
C ILE A 338 1.73 -14.98 5.21
N HIS A 339 1.77 -14.05 6.16
CA HIS A 339 2.42 -14.26 7.45
C HIS A 339 1.80 -15.43 8.22
N LEU A 340 0.46 -15.43 8.39
CA LEU A 340 -0.22 -16.46 9.15
C LEU A 340 0.03 -17.85 8.57
N SER A 341 -0.07 -17.99 7.25
CA SER A 341 0.21 -19.24 6.57
C SER A 341 1.65 -19.71 6.79
N SER A 342 2.62 -18.80 6.70
CA SER A 342 4.03 -19.10 6.98
C SER A 342 4.26 -19.54 8.42
N TRP A 343 3.64 -18.85 9.39
CA TRP A 343 3.79 -19.19 10.83
C TRP A 343 3.13 -20.52 11.20
N LEU A 344 2.03 -20.88 10.53
CA LEU A 344 1.32 -22.14 10.75
C LEU A 344 1.90 -23.30 9.94
N GLY A 345 2.69 -23.04 8.89
CA GLY A 345 3.26 -24.05 7.99
C GLY A 345 2.25 -24.70 7.05
N HIS A 346 1.05 -24.12 6.87
CA HIS A 346 0.02 -24.62 5.96
C HIS A 346 -0.80 -23.49 5.33
N PRO A 347 -1.54 -23.74 4.22
CA PRO A 347 -2.39 -22.74 3.60
C PRO A 347 -3.47 -22.22 4.55
N VAL A 348 -3.84 -20.94 4.38
CA VAL A 348 -4.97 -20.32 5.08
C VAL A 348 -6.01 -19.83 4.07
N THR A 349 -7.29 -19.82 4.48
CA THR A 349 -8.39 -19.27 3.69
C THR A 349 -8.65 -17.82 4.05
N LEU A 350 -9.13 -17.02 3.08
CA LEU A 350 -9.55 -15.65 3.32
C LEU A 350 -11.09 -15.58 3.43
N PRO A 351 -11.64 -14.75 4.33
CA PRO A 351 -10.89 -13.97 5.34
C PRO A 351 -10.21 -14.88 6.39
N ILE A 352 -9.05 -14.45 6.88
CA ILE A 352 -8.29 -15.20 7.89
C ILE A 352 -8.95 -15.16 9.27
N ASP A 353 -8.55 -16.05 10.17
CA ASP A 353 -8.82 -15.90 11.60
C ASP A 353 -7.97 -14.74 12.17
N GLU A 354 -8.57 -13.56 12.28
CA GLU A 354 -7.91 -12.33 12.70
C GLU A 354 -7.45 -12.38 14.17
N LYS A 355 -8.15 -13.16 15.01
CA LYS A 355 -7.77 -13.34 16.44
C LYS A 355 -6.54 -14.22 16.54
N LEU A 356 -6.50 -15.31 15.78
CA LEU A 356 -5.33 -16.18 15.69
C LEU A 356 -4.12 -15.42 15.14
N PHE A 357 -4.33 -14.59 14.10
CA PHE A 357 -3.25 -13.75 13.59
C PHE A 357 -2.69 -12.83 14.68
N LEU A 358 -3.56 -12.13 15.42
CA LEU A 358 -3.15 -11.24 16.50
C LEU A 358 -2.44 -11.99 17.64
N GLU A 359 -2.88 -13.19 17.98
CA GLU A 359 -2.19 -14.06 18.94
C GLU A 359 -0.76 -14.36 18.50
N LYS A 360 -0.58 -14.84 17.27
CA LYS A 360 0.72 -15.15 16.68
C LYS A 360 1.65 -13.93 16.52
N LEU A 361 1.08 -12.78 16.20
CA LEU A 361 1.81 -11.52 16.17
C LEU A 361 2.27 -11.11 17.58
N ASN A 362 1.40 -11.25 18.61
CA ASN A 362 1.73 -10.91 19.99
C ASN A 362 2.83 -11.82 20.59
N GLU A 363 2.86 -13.11 20.21
CA GLU A 363 3.98 -14.01 20.57
C GLU A 363 5.32 -13.42 20.09
N ARG A 364 5.40 -12.90 18.85
CA ARG A 364 6.59 -12.27 18.26
C ARG A 364 6.92 -10.94 18.91
N ARG A 365 5.89 -10.12 19.16
CA ARG A 365 6.05 -8.82 19.84
C ARG A 365 6.62 -8.97 21.24
N ALA A 366 6.24 -10.02 21.96
CA ALA A 366 6.74 -10.28 23.31
C ALA A 366 8.25 -10.57 23.38
N THR A 367 8.83 -11.05 22.29
CA THR A 367 10.28 -11.34 22.16
C THR A 367 11.01 -10.33 21.29
N SER A 368 10.32 -9.28 20.85
CA SER A 368 10.85 -8.29 19.93
C SER A 368 12.01 -7.50 20.53
N ARG A 369 13.03 -7.25 19.71
CA ARG A 369 14.23 -6.52 20.11
C ARG A 369 13.91 -5.06 20.43
N VAL A 370 14.49 -4.55 21.50
CA VAL A 370 14.48 -3.11 21.79
C VAL A 370 15.70 -2.51 21.11
N LYS A 371 15.47 -1.74 20.06
CA LYS A 371 16.53 -0.95 19.41
C LYS A 371 16.70 0.37 20.13
N THR A 372 17.94 0.69 20.46
CA THR A 372 18.33 1.99 21.01
C THR A 372 19.09 2.75 19.94
N GLY A 373 18.64 3.93 19.59
CA GLY A 373 19.28 4.79 18.58
C GLY A 373 18.39 5.94 18.14
N GLU A 374 18.99 7.02 17.70
CA GLU A 374 18.28 8.15 17.09
C GLU A 374 17.87 7.77 15.66
N SER A 375 16.68 8.21 15.26
CA SER A 375 16.22 8.03 13.87
C SER A 375 17.06 8.88 12.93
N VAL A 376 17.75 8.22 11.99
CA VAL A 376 18.45 8.90 10.90
C VAL A 376 17.47 9.13 9.75
N PHE A 377 17.35 10.39 9.33
CA PHE A 377 16.48 10.75 8.22
C PHE A 377 17.25 10.65 6.91
N SER A 378 16.76 9.79 6.03
CA SER A 378 17.32 9.59 4.69
C SER A 378 16.56 10.43 3.67
N ASP A 379 17.24 10.91 2.64
CA ASP A 379 16.57 11.39 1.45
C ASP A 379 15.81 10.24 0.80
N THR A 380 14.50 10.43 0.63
CA THR A 380 13.61 9.43 0.04
C THR A 380 13.31 9.70 -1.43
N ASN A 381 13.98 10.70 -2.04
CA ASN A 381 13.84 10.96 -3.46
C ASN A 381 14.22 9.72 -4.28
N GLY A 382 13.29 9.29 -5.14
CA GLY A 382 13.46 8.11 -5.97
C GLY A 382 13.15 6.75 -5.32
N THR A 383 12.72 6.70 -4.05
CA THR A 383 12.40 5.43 -3.35
C THR A 383 10.92 5.06 -3.35
N TYR A 384 10.03 6.01 -3.58
CA TYR A 384 8.57 5.83 -3.53
C TYR A 384 7.94 6.09 -4.91
N GLY A 385 7.96 5.07 -5.78
CA GLY A 385 7.17 5.07 -7.00
C GLY A 385 7.74 5.87 -8.17
N SER A 386 9.02 6.18 -8.17
CA SER A 386 9.69 6.85 -9.29
C SER A 386 10.42 5.88 -10.24
N LYS A 387 10.12 4.57 -10.16
CA LYS A 387 10.61 3.59 -11.13
C LYS A 387 9.46 2.92 -11.86
#